data_434ac96142f1cefc4fe8fd5b825ab24e
#
_entry.id   434ac96142f1cefc4fe8fd5b825ab24e
#
_cell.length_a   1.000
_cell.length_b   1.000
_cell.length_c   1.000
_cell.angle_alpha   90.00
_cell.angle_beta   90.00
_cell.angle_gamma   90.00
#
_symmetry.space_group_name_H-M   'P 1'
#
loop_
_entity.id
_entity.type
_entity.pdbx_description
1 polymer ?
#
loop_
_entity_poly.entity_id
_entity_poly.type
_entity_poly.pdbx_seq_one_letter_code
_entity_poly.pdbx_strand_id
1 'polypeptide(L)'
;MKKSVFSLSLACLSLLATARTEPMNTFVDNLLSKMTLEEKIGQLNLLPGGDITTGAVMKSPLADLAANGRLGAVLNVKGVDKIRALQEVAVKKSRLGIPLLFGQDVIHGYQTVFPIPLAQSCSWDLEAIEQGARIAAREASAQGINWVYSPMVDIALDPRWGRIAEGNGEDPFLGSRIGEAMIRGFQGNYGRENVMACVKHYALYGAAEAGRDYNTVDMSRQRMFNQYFPPFKAAAEAGAGSFMSSFNVVDGIPATGNRWLLTDVLRDRWHYDGFLVTDYGAIGEMVAHGVGDLKAASVQALHAGTDMDMCSDAFAKTLAEAVKAGKVGVEEIDRACRRVLELSLIHI
;
A
#
# COMPACT_ATOMS: atom_id res chain seq x y z
N MET A 1 47.09 -10.68 6.31
CA MET A 1 46.19 -11.65 5.71
C MET A 1 44.79 -11.65 6.40
N LYS A 2 44.09 -10.52 6.52
CA LYS A 2 42.73 -10.44 7.16
C LYS A 2 41.72 -9.59 6.38
N LYS A 3 41.99 -9.20 5.13
CA LYS A 3 41.09 -8.36 4.31
C LYS A 3 40.34 -9.09 3.19
N SER A 4 40.64 -10.37 2.93
CA SER A 4 40.00 -11.11 1.81
C SER A 4 38.78 -11.94 2.18
N VAL A 5 38.48 -12.16 3.47
CA VAL A 5 37.36 -13.02 3.90
C VAL A 5 36.04 -12.25 3.96
N PHE A 6 36.08 -10.94 4.20
CA PHE A 6 34.85 -10.10 4.29
C PHE A 6 34.22 -9.81 2.94
N SER A 7 35.03 -9.78 1.86
CA SER A 7 34.49 -9.48 0.51
C SER A 7 33.74 -10.66 -0.11
N LEU A 8 34.12 -11.90 0.25
CA LEU A 8 33.49 -13.12 -0.28
C LEU A 8 32.11 -13.37 0.33
N SER A 9 31.94 -13.03 1.62
CA SER A 9 30.64 -13.21 2.31
C SER A 9 29.58 -12.27 1.81
N LEU A 10 29.91 -11.02 1.45
CA LEU A 10 28.96 -10.04 0.92
C LEU A 10 28.54 -10.38 -0.51
N ALA A 11 29.45 -10.91 -1.33
CA ALA A 11 29.15 -11.36 -2.70
C ALA A 11 28.25 -12.60 -2.74
N CYS A 12 28.40 -13.52 -1.76
CA CYS A 12 27.51 -14.67 -1.67
C CYS A 12 26.10 -14.34 -1.19
N LEU A 13 25.91 -13.33 -0.31
CA LEU A 13 24.58 -12.89 0.10
C LEU A 13 23.84 -12.18 -1.03
N SER A 14 24.54 -11.37 -1.84
CA SER A 14 23.92 -10.69 -2.99
C SER A 14 23.55 -11.67 -4.12
N LEU A 15 24.33 -12.74 -4.31
CA LEU A 15 24.03 -13.80 -5.30
C LEU A 15 22.83 -14.68 -4.86
N LEU A 16 22.62 -14.89 -3.56
CA LEU A 16 21.46 -15.63 -3.06
C LEU A 16 20.17 -14.82 -3.15
N ALA A 17 20.22 -13.51 -3.00
CA ALA A 17 19.08 -12.63 -3.18
C ALA A 17 18.63 -12.55 -4.66
N THR A 18 19.58 -12.45 -5.60
CA THR A 18 19.28 -12.42 -7.05
C THR A 18 18.76 -13.76 -7.58
N ALA A 19 19.26 -14.88 -7.09
CA ALA A 19 18.80 -16.21 -7.52
C ALA A 19 17.36 -16.55 -7.09
N ARG A 20 16.79 -15.82 -6.12
CA ARG A 20 15.43 -16.05 -5.64
C ARG A 20 14.39 -15.22 -6.39
N THR A 21 14.79 -14.16 -7.07
CA THR A 21 13.88 -13.25 -7.80
C THR A 21 13.72 -13.59 -9.27
N GLU A 22 14.67 -14.27 -9.91
CA GLU A 22 14.58 -14.62 -11.33
C GLU A 22 13.37 -15.49 -11.69
N PRO A 23 12.99 -16.55 -10.96
CA PRO A 23 11.83 -17.35 -11.30
C PRO A 23 10.51 -16.56 -11.20
N MET A 24 10.40 -15.67 -10.20
CA MET A 24 9.20 -14.83 -10.02
C MET A 24 9.06 -13.81 -11.15
N ASN A 25 10.12 -13.10 -11.50
CA ASN A 25 10.11 -12.12 -12.57
C ASN A 25 9.71 -12.78 -13.90
N THR A 26 10.27 -13.94 -14.24
CA THR A 26 9.92 -14.70 -15.44
C THR A 26 8.44 -15.14 -15.42
N PHE A 27 7.94 -15.57 -14.26
CA PHE A 27 6.54 -15.95 -14.12
C PHE A 27 5.62 -14.74 -14.32
N VAL A 28 5.92 -13.60 -13.71
CA VAL A 28 5.11 -12.37 -13.85
C VAL A 28 5.18 -11.84 -15.27
N ASP A 29 6.34 -11.88 -15.96
CA ASP A 29 6.45 -11.53 -17.38
C ASP A 29 5.54 -12.39 -18.27
N ASN A 30 5.58 -13.69 -18.06
CA ASN A 30 4.72 -14.64 -18.80
C ASN A 30 3.22 -14.41 -18.51
N LEU A 31 2.87 -14.04 -17.29
CA LEU A 31 1.49 -13.73 -16.91
C LEU A 31 1.03 -12.43 -17.58
N LEU A 32 1.78 -11.35 -17.46
CA LEU A 32 1.50 -10.05 -18.08
C LEU A 32 1.33 -10.15 -19.60
N SER A 33 2.15 -10.96 -20.27
CA SER A 33 2.05 -11.16 -21.73
C SER A 33 0.74 -11.82 -22.17
N LYS A 34 0.06 -12.54 -21.27
CA LYS A 34 -1.23 -13.21 -21.53
C LYS A 34 -2.43 -12.35 -21.16
N MET A 35 -2.23 -11.28 -20.37
CA MET A 35 -3.31 -10.42 -19.88
C MET A 35 -3.80 -9.48 -20.96
N THR A 36 -5.12 -9.29 -21.03
CA THR A 36 -5.72 -8.18 -21.77
C THR A 36 -5.52 -6.85 -21.02
N LEU A 37 -5.74 -5.73 -21.70
CA LEU A 37 -5.66 -4.42 -21.06
C LEU A 37 -6.67 -4.30 -19.90
N GLU A 38 -7.87 -4.81 -20.08
CA GLU A 38 -8.93 -4.81 -19.07
C GLU A 38 -8.56 -5.66 -17.85
N GLU A 39 -7.90 -6.79 -18.03
CA GLU A 39 -7.41 -7.63 -16.92
C GLU A 39 -6.26 -6.97 -16.18
N LYS A 40 -5.35 -6.28 -16.88
CA LYS A 40 -4.27 -5.48 -16.25
C LYS A 40 -4.84 -4.35 -15.39
N ILE A 41 -5.78 -3.57 -15.93
CA ILE A 41 -6.48 -2.53 -15.19
C ILE A 41 -7.26 -3.14 -14.01
N GLY A 42 -7.85 -4.32 -14.20
CA GLY A 42 -8.53 -5.05 -13.14
C GLY A 42 -7.65 -5.34 -11.93
N GLN A 43 -6.37 -5.68 -12.14
CA GLN A 43 -5.43 -5.89 -11.03
C GLN A 43 -5.15 -4.61 -10.23
N LEU A 44 -5.36 -3.44 -10.81
CA LEU A 44 -5.18 -2.13 -10.16
C LEU A 44 -6.45 -1.66 -9.42
N ASN A 45 -7.49 -2.49 -9.35
CA ASN A 45 -8.80 -2.13 -8.79
C ASN A 45 -9.00 -2.81 -7.43
N LEU A 46 -9.17 -2.00 -6.39
CA LEU A 46 -9.46 -2.41 -5.02
C LEU A 46 -10.84 -1.88 -4.62
N LEU A 47 -11.77 -2.77 -4.29
CA LEU A 47 -13.16 -2.41 -3.97
C LEU A 47 -13.57 -2.88 -2.58
N PRO A 48 -14.57 -2.21 -1.94
CA PRO A 48 -15.03 -2.58 -0.60
C PRO A 48 -15.90 -3.83 -0.64
N GLY A 49 -15.71 -4.70 0.35
CA GLY A 49 -16.54 -5.90 0.56
C GLY A 49 -17.88 -5.65 1.24
N GLY A 50 -18.02 -4.50 1.89
CA GLY A 50 -19.27 -4.04 2.49
C GLY A 50 -19.61 -4.60 3.88
N ASP A 51 -18.76 -5.44 4.48
CA ASP A 51 -18.99 -5.96 5.84
C ASP A 51 -18.57 -4.97 6.94
N ILE A 52 -17.60 -4.12 6.64
CA ILE A 52 -17.14 -3.04 7.52
C ILE A 52 -17.14 -1.77 6.69
N THR A 53 -17.75 -0.70 7.19
CA THR A 53 -17.82 0.58 6.48
C THR A 53 -16.85 1.56 7.15
N THR A 54 -15.83 1.96 6.40
CA THR A 54 -14.84 2.97 6.83
C THR A 54 -14.89 4.23 5.96
N GLY A 55 -15.85 4.31 5.05
CA GLY A 55 -16.03 5.43 4.10
C GLY A 55 -17.40 5.40 3.47
N ALA A 56 -17.56 6.00 2.29
CA ALA A 56 -18.80 5.97 1.53
C ALA A 56 -19.18 4.51 1.17
N VAL A 57 -20.44 4.17 1.37
CA VAL A 57 -20.93 2.81 1.07
C VAL A 57 -21.00 2.62 -0.45
N MET A 58 -20.19 1.73 -0.97
CA MET A 58 -20.24 1.27 -2.35
C MET A 58 -20.77 -0.16 -2.41
N LYS A 59 -21.72 -0.41 -3.32
CA LYS A 59 -22.17 -1.76 -3.64
C LYS A 59 -21.55 -2.17 -4.97
N SER A 60 -20.75 -3.22 -4.96
CA SER A 60 -20.04 -3.72 -6.15
C SER A 60 -20.35 -5.20 -6.39
N PRO A 61 -20.52 -5.63 -7.65
CA PRO A 61 -20.73 -7.02 -7.99
C PRO A 61 -19.38 -7.78 -7.97
N LEU A 62 -18.80 -7.94 -6.78
CA LEU A 62 -17.43 -8.45 -6.60
C LEU A 62 -17.19 -9.81 -7.25
N ALA A 63 -18.18 -10.73 -7.16
CA ALA A 63 -18.05 -12.06 -7.74
C ALA A 63 -17.97 -12.02 -9.28
N ASP A 64 -18.78 -11.16 -9.91
CA ASP A 64 -18.75 -10.99 -11.36
C ASP A 64 -17.46 -10.31 -11.82
N LEU A 65 -16.99 -9.30 -11.09
CA LEU A 65 -15.72 -8.62 -11.38
C LEU A 65 -14.54 -9.59 -11.24
N ALA A 66 -14.51 -10.39 -10.17
CA ALA A 66 -13.49 -11.40 -9.95
C ALA A 66 -13.49 -12.48 -11.04
N ALA A 67 -14.67 -13.00 -11.42
CA ALA A 67 -14.80 -13.98 -12.49
C ALA A 67 -14.32 -13.47 -13.86
N ASN A 68 -14.44 -12.16 -14.09
CA ASN A 68 -14.00 -11.51 -15.33
C ASN A 68 -12.58 -10.92 -15.26
N GLY A 69 -11.82 -11.18 -14.18
CA GLY A 69 -10.46 -10.67 -14.01
C GLY A 69 -10.37 -9.14 -13.86
N ARG A 70 -11.45 -8.49 -13.42
CA ARG A 70 -11.57 -7.03 -13.29
C ARG A 70 -11.46 -6.53 -11.84
N LEU A 71 -10.88 -7.35 -10.96
CA LEU A 71 -10.70 -7.07 -9.54
C LEU A 71 -9.34 -7.63 -9.12
N GLY A 72 -8.52 -6.81 -8.47
CA GLY A 72 -7.21 -7.20 -7.93
C GLY A 72 -7.23 -7.40 -6.43
N ALA A 73 -8.05 -6.61 -5.72
CA ALA A 73 -8.11 -6.66 -4.27
C ALA A 73 -9.51 -6.31 -3.73
N VAL A 74 -9.77 -6.74 -2.50
CA VAL A 74 -11.00 -6.42 -1.77
C VAL A 74 -10.65 -5.98 -0.36
N LEU A 75 -11.25 -4.89 0.10
CA LEU A 75 -11.10 -4.43 1.46
C LEU A 75 -12.35 -4.72 2.30
N ASN A 76 -12.14 -4.94 3.59
CA ASN A 76 -13.23 -5.04 4.58
C ASN A 76 -14.26 -6.14 4.29
N VAL A 77 -13.81 -7.31 3.86
CA VAL A 77 -14.60 -8.56 3.90
C VAL A 77 -14.32 -9.26 5.22
N LYS A 78 -15.36 -9.66 5.93
CA LYS A 78 -15.25 -10.35 7.21
C LYS A 78 -15.73 -11.79 7.11
N GLY A 79 -14.89 -12.70 7.58
CA GLY A 79 -15.19 -14.13 7.68
C GLY A 79 -14.57 -15.00 6.59
N VAL A 80 -13.94 -16.09 7.05
CA VAL A 80 -13.21 -17.06 6.21
C VAL A 80 -14.03 -17.58 5.03
N ASP A 81 -15.31 -17.91 5.27
CA ASP A 81 -16.14 -18.52 4.23
C ASP A 81 -16.44 -17.57 3.07
N LYS A 82 -16.68 -16.28 3.37
CA LYS A 82 -16.88 -15.26 2.33
C LYS A 82 -15.61 -15.02 1.53
N ILE A 83 -14.47 -14.87 2.23
CA ILE A 83 -13.16 -14.68 1.60
C ILE A 83 -12.83 -15.88 0.71
N ARG A 84 -13.00 -17.11 1.22
CA ARG A 84 -12.77 -18.33 0.46
C ARG A 84 -13.67 -18.42 -0.77
N ALA A 85 -14.96 -18.14 -0.61
CA ALA A 85 -15.90 -18.19 -1.73
C ALA A 85 -15.52 -17.20 -2.84
N LEU A 86 -15.11 -15.97 -2.50
CA LEU A 86 -14.70 -15.00 -3.49
C LEU A 86 -13.35 -15.35 -4.12
N GLN A 87 -12.39 -15.85 -3.33
CA GLN A 87 -11.11 -16.35 -3.84
C GLN A 87 -11.28 -17.52 -4.80
N GLU A 88 -12.19 -18.44 -4.49
CA GLU A 88 -12.52 -19.56 -5.40
C GLU A 88 -13.10 -19.07 -6.72
N VAL A 89 -13.89 -18.01 -6.73
CA VAL A 89 -14.38 -17.39 -7.97
C VAL A 89 -13.20 -16.86 -8.77
N ALA A 90 -12.31 -16.08 -8.14
CA ALA A 90 -11.15 -15.51 -8.82
C ALA A 90 -10.24 -16.60 -9.42
N VAL A 91 -9.90 -17.63 -8.62
CA VAL A 91 -8.94 -18.66 -9.05
C VAL A 91 -9.55 -19.69 -10.00
N LYS A 92 -10.83 -20.11 -9.80
CA LYS A 92 -11.43 -21.20 -10.55
C LYS A 92 -12.29 -20.76 -11.75
N LYS A 93 -12.80 -19.51 -11.75
CA LYS A 93 -13.72 -19.02 -12.78
C LYS A 93 -13.12 -17.94 -13.68
N SER A 94 -12.11 -17.20 -13.23
CA SER A 94 -11.45 -16.25 -14.11
C SER A 94 -10.51 -16.95 -15.10
N ARG A 95 -10.26 -16.31 -16.23
CA ARG A 95 -9.46 -16.89 -17.33
C ARG A 95 -8.01 -17.20 -16.94
N LEU A 96 -7.42 -16.37 -16.07
CA LEU A 96 -6.02 -16.48 -15.68
C LEU A 96 -5.82 -17.07 -14.28
N GLY A 97 -6.89 -17.20 -13.50
CA GLY A 97 -6.81 -17.77 -12.14
C GLY A 97 -5.99 -16.94 -11.15
N ILE A 98 -5.88 -15.63 -11.36
CA ILE A 98 -5.10 -14.76 -10.49
C ILE A 98 -5.86 -14.58 -9.17
N PRO A 99 -5.24 -14.89 -8.02
CA PRO A 99 -5.87 -14.72 -6.71
C PRO A 99 -6.00 -13.24 -6.32
N LEU A 100 -6.97 -12.94 -5.44
CA LEU A 100 -7.23 -11.61 -4.92
C LEU A 100 -6.42 -11.33 -3.65
N LEU A 101 -6.05 -10.07 -3.45
CA LEU A 101 -5.63 -9.57 -2.15
C LEU A 101 -6.87 -9.23 -1.30
N PHE A 102 -6.83 -9.57 0.01
CA PHE A 102 -7.85 -9.20 0.98
C PHE A 102 -7.24 -8.31 2.04
N GLY A 103 -7.62 -7.03 2.01
CA GLY A 103 -7.08 -5.99 2.86
C GLY A 103 -8.02 -5.57 3.98
N GLN A 104 -7.45 -5.18 5.13
CA GLN A 104 -8.20 -4.62 6.25
C GLN A 104 -7.33 -3.69 7.09
N ASP A 105 -7.98 -2.69 7.73
CA ASP A 105 -7.35 -1.87 8.75
C ASP A 105 -7.14 -2.71 10.02
N VAL A 106 -5.88 -2.97 10.35
CA VAL A 106 -5.46 -3.68 11.57
C VAL A 106 -4.46 -2.78 12.28
N ILE A 107 -4.99 -1.75 12.97
CA ILE A 107 -4.17 -0.65 13.48
C ILE A 107 -3.56 -0.99 14.85
N HIS A 108 -4.35 -1.62 15.75
CA HIS A 108 -3.88 -1.99 17.09
C HIS A 108 -4.47 -3.34 17.54
N GLY A 109 -4.25 -4.36 16.72
CA GLY A 109 -4.76 -5.71 16.90
C GLY A 109 -5.90 -6.04 15.93
N TYR A 110 -6.26 -7.32 15.86
CA TYR A 110 -7.35 -7.82 15.01
C TYR A 110 -8.51 -8.35 15.86
N GLN A 111 -8.38 -9.51 16.48
CA GLN A 111 -9.32 -10.01 17.50
C GLN A 111 -8.87 -9.60 18.90
N THR A 112 -7.60 -9.76 19.19
CA THR A 112 -6.98 -9.20 20.40
C THR A 112 -6.78 -7.70 20.21
N VAL A 113 -7.44 -6.90 21.06
CA VAL A 113 -7.32 -5.44 21.02
C VAL A 113 -6.13 -5.02 21.90
N PHE A 114 -5.13 -4.42 21.27
CA PHE A 114 -4.01 -3.79 21.96
C PHE A 114 -4.30 -2.30 22.25
N PRO A 115 -3.52 -1.64 23.11
CA PRO A 115 -3.59 -0.18 23.23
C PRO A 115 -3.44 0.51 21.86
N ILE A 116 -4.02 1.70 21.71
CA ILE A 116 -3.88 2.48 20.48
C ILE A 116 -2.39 2.77 20.19
N PRO A 117 -1.97 2.97 18.93
CA PRO A 117 -0.56 3.16 18.59
C PRO A 117 0.12 4.27 19.36
N LEU A 118 -0.57 5.38 19.61
CA LEU A 118 -0.04 6.47 20.42
C LEU A 118 0.27 6.02 21.87
N ALA A 119 -0.55 5.15 22.46
CA ALA A 119 -0.29 4.60 23.78
C ALA A 119 0.81 3.52 23.75
N GLN A 120 0.87 2.72 22.70
CA GLN A 120 1.97 1.75 22.50
C GLN A 120 3.32 2.48 22.40
N SER A 121 3.39 3.61 21.71
CA SER A 121 4.61 4.40 21.56
C SER A 121 5.15 4.91 22.90
N CYS A 122 4.27 5.17 23.87
CA CYS A 122 4.67 5.58 25.24
C CYS A 122 5.41 4.49 26.02
N SER A 123 5.31 3.23 25.61
CA SER A 123 6.03 2.13 26.26
C SER A 123 7.52 2.10 25.95
N TRP A 124 7.93 2.60 24.79
CA TRP A 124 9.27 2.49 24.22
C TRP A 124 9.77 1.04 24.07
N ASP A 125 8.86 0.08 24.19
CA ASP A 125 9.13 -1.36 24.10
C ASP A 125 8.88 -1.86 22.69
N LEU A 126 9.92 -1.78 21.85
CA LEU A 126 9.86 -2.18 20.44
C LEU A 126 9.60 -3.69 20.28
N GLU A 127 10.06 -4.50 21.24
CA GLU A 127 9.83 -5.95 21.19
C GLU A 127 8.35 -6.27 21.45
N ALA A 128 7.73 -5.66 22.45
CA ALA A 128 6.30 -5.83 22.70
C ALA A 128 5.45 -5.33 21.53
N ILE A 129 5.82 -4.22 20.89
CA ILE A 129 5.14 -3.67 19.70
C ILE A 129 5.26 -4.66 18.52
N GLU A 130 6.44 -5.20 18.26
CA GLU A 130 6.63 -6.22 17.22
C GLU A 130 5.81 -7.49 17.49
N GLN A 131 5.77 -7.95 18.74
CA GLN A 131 4.96 -9.11 19.14
C GLN A 131 3.47 -8.84 18.98
N GLY A 132 2.99 -7.63 19.33
CA GLY A 132 1.60 -7.22 19.10
C GLY A 132 1.21 -7.28 17.62
N ALA A 133 2.06 -6.76 16.74
CA ALA A 133 1.86 -6.83 15.29
C ALA A 133 1.87 -8.28 14.78
N ARG A 134 2.75 -9.14 15.31
CA ARG A 134 2.81 -10.57 14.97
C ARG A 134 1.55 -11.32 15.39
N ILE A 135 1.01 -11.06 16.58
CA ILE A 135 -0.24 -11.64 17.04
C ILE A 135 -1.39 -11.20 16.13
N ALA A 136 -1.46 -9.91 15.82
CA ALA A 136 -2.47 -9.37 14.91
C ALA A 136 -2.38 -10.01 13.50
N ALA A 137 -1.17 -10.23 12.97
CA ALA A 137 -0.94 -10.92 11.71
C ALA A 137 -1.48 -12.35 11.72
N ARG A 138 -1.20 -13.12 12.79
CA ARG A 138 -1.69 -14.50 12.96
C ARG A 138 -3.21 -14.56 13.00
N GLU A 139 -3.83 -13.65 13.73
CA GLU A 139 -5.29 -13.58 13.83
C GLU A 139 -5.92 -13.19 12.50
N ALA A 140 -5.36 -12.19 11.80
CA ALA A 140 -5.85 -11.71 10.50
C ALA A 140 -5.68 -12.78 9.41
N SER A 141 -4.49 -13.40 9.32
CA SER A 141 -4.22 -14.45 8.33
C SER A 141 -5.11 -15.68 8.54
N ALA A 142 -5.40 -16.04 9.78
CA ALA A 142 -6.34 -17.13 10.11
C ALA A 142 -7.76 -16.85 9.62
N GLN A 143 -8.12 -15.59 9.40
CA GLN A 143 -9.40 -15.18 8.82
C GLN A 143 -9.35 -14.99 7.29
N GLY A 144 -8.18 -15.23 6.67
CA GLY A 144 -7.98 -15.09 5.22
C GLY A 144 -7.56 -13.69 4.77
N ILE A 145 -7.30 -12.77 5.71
CA ILE A 145 -6.70 -11.47 5.40
C ILE A 145 -5.20 -11.69 5.11
N ASN A 146 -4.72 -11.17 4.00
CA ASN A 146 -3.32 -11.27 3.60
C ASN A 146 -2.63 -9.91 3.44
N TRP A 147 -3.36 -8.82 3.66
CA TRP A 147 -2.88 -7.45 3.55
C TRP A 147 -3.49 -6.57 4.65
N VAL A 148 -2.67 -5.79 5.36
CA VAL A 148 -3.13 -4.89 6.42
C VAL A 148 -2.69 -3.47 6.15
N TYR A 149 -3.61 -2.49 6.36
CA TYR A 149 -3.32 -1.07 6.16
C TYR A 149 -2.70 -0.48 7.43
N SER A 150 -1.52 -0.99 7.76
CA SER A 150 -0.73 -0.68 8.95
C SER A 150 0.76 -1.01 8.67
N PRO A 151 1.70 -0.30 9.29
CA PRO A 151 1.58 0.75 10.31
C PRO A 151 1.20 2.12 9.74
N MET A 152 0.56 2.95 10.58
CA MET A 152 0.42 4.37 10.35
C MET A 152 1.62 5.08 10.99
N VAL A 153 2.44 5.73 10.17
CA VAL A 153 3.72 6.34 10.60
C VAL A 153 3.76 7.85 10.43
N ASP A 154 2.59 8.46 10.26
CA ASP A 154 2.47 9.92 10.16
C ASP A 154 2.99 10.61 11.43
N ILE A 155 3.88 11.58 11.23
CA ILE A 155 4.30 12.47 12.30
C ILE A 155 3.22 13.53 12.51
N ALA A 156 2.71 13.63 13.74
CA ALA A 156 1.67 14.57 14.13
C ALA A 156 2.19 15.53 15.20
N LEU A 157 2.37 16.79 14.83
CA LEU A 157 2.78 17.85 15.77
C LEU A 157 1.61 18.63 16.33
N ASP A 158 0.50 18.69 15.60
CA ASP A 158 -0.70 19.41 16.03
C ASP A 158 -1.68 18.43 16.70
N PRO A 159 -1.91 18.56 18.02
CA PRO A 159 -2.78 17.62 18.75
C PRO A 159 -4.26 17.77 18.37
N ARG A 160 -4.63 18.76 17.57
CA ARG A 160 -5.99 18.93 17.06
C ARG A 160 -6.31 18.00 15.90
N TRP A 161 -5.30 17.43 15.23
CA TRP A 161 -5.53 16.47 14.17
C TRP A 161 -6.21 15.20 14.71
N GLY A 162 -7.38 14.86 14.18
CA GLY A 162 -8.24 13.80 14.72
C GLY A 162 -7.66 12.39 14.64
N ARG A 163 -6.59 12.18 13.85
CA ARG A 163 -5.98 10.87 13.64
C ARG A 163 -4.68 10.63 14.44
N ILE A 164 -4.33 11.51 15.36
CA ILE A 164 -3.13 11.35 16.20
C ILE A 164 -3.11 10.01 16.97
N ALA A 165 -4.28 9.48 17.30
CA ALA A 165 -4.43 8.22 18.03
C ALA A 165 -3.94 7.00 17.24
N GLU A 166 -3.96 7.07 15.91
CA GLU A 166 -3.53 5.99 15.03
C GLU A 166 -2.02 5.93 14.82
N GLY A 167 -1.30 7.02 15.09
CA GLY A 167 0.13 7.19 14.85
C GLY A 167 0.97 7.04 16.12
N ASN A 168 2.28 7.22 15.95
CA ASN A 168 3.30 6.99 16.98
C ASN A 168 3.83 8.29 17.63
N GLY A 169 3.11 9.42 17.43
CA GLY A 169 3.46 10.70 18.02
C GLY A 169 4.28 11.62 17.11
N GLU A 170 5.12 12.46 17.72
CA GLU A 170 5.79 13.58 17.05
C GLU A 170 7.27 13.33 16.74
N ASP A 171 7.88 12.31 17.33
CA ASP A 171 9.30 12.04 17.19
C ASP A 171 9.60 11.16 15.96
N PRO A 172 10.36 11.67 14.96
CA PRO A 172 10.62 10.92 13.74
C PRO A 172 11.54 9.71 13.96
N PHE A 173 12.40 9.71 14.96
CA PHE A 173 13.27 8.58 15.25
C PHE A 173 12.47 7.44 15.90
N LEU A 174 11.70 7.74 16.94
CA LEU A 174 10.86 6.74 17.60
C LEU A 174 9.82 6.18 16.63
N GLY A 175 9.15 7.03 15.85
CA GLY A 175 8.20 6.63 14.82
C GLY A 175 8.83 5.71 13.77
N SER A 176 10.09 5.96 13.38
CA SER A 176 10.84 5.07 12.49
C SER A 176 11.07 3.69 13.10
N ARG A 177 11.55 3.64 14.34
CA ARG A 177 11.82 2.35 15.02
C ARG A 177 10.56 1.52 15.25
N ILE A 178 9.45 2.19 15.61
CA ILE A 178 8.15 1.54 15.78
C ILE A 178 7.63 1.03 14.44
N GLY A 179 7.67 1.84 13.39
CA GLY A 179 7.27 1.42 12.05
C GLY A 179 8.00 0.16 11.57
N GLU A 180 9.33 0.12 11.75
CA GLU A 180 10.14 -1.05 11.42
C GLU A 180 9.75 -2.28 12.26
N ALA A 181 9.52 -2.13 13.57
CA ALA A 181 9.11 -3.21 14.45
C ALA A 181 7.75 -3.79 14.02
N MET A 182 6.77 -2.93 13.71
CA MET A 182 5.45 -3.36 13.25
C MET A 182 5.53 -4.08 11.89
N ILE A 183 6.33 -3.57 10.93
CA ILE A 183 6.53 -4.23 9.63
C ILE A 183 7.12 -5.62 9.82
N ARG A 184 8.16 -5.77 10.64
CA ARG A 184 8.73 -7.09 10.95
C ARG A 184 7.72 -8.01 11.62
N GLY A 185 6.90 -7.48 12.51
CA GLY A 185 5.84 -8.24 13.18
C GLY A 185 4.80 -8.76 12.20
N PHE A 186 4.28 -7.90 11.33
CA PHE A 186 3.27 -8.27 10.33
C PHE A 186 3.82 -9.21 9.27
N GLN A 187 4.94 -8.87 8.65
CA GLN A 187 5.47 -9.56 7.47
C GLN A 187 6.32 -10.78 7.80
N GLY A 188 6.99 -10.80 8.95
CA GLY A 188 7.85 -11.90 9.35
C GLY A 188 8.75 -12.40 8.22
N ASN A 189 8.61 -13.67 7.87
CA ASN A 189 9.28 -14.30 6.72
C ASN A 189 8.30 -14.61 5.56
N TYR A 190 7.16 -13.93 5.52
CA TYR A 190 6.08 -14.17 4.57
C TYR A 190 5.51 -15.59 4.60
N GLY A 191 5.50 -16.21 5.78
CA GLY A 191 4.86 -17.50 5.99
C GLY A 191 3.34 -17.38 6.14
N ARG A 192 2.67 -18.50 6.36
CA ARG A 192 1.19 -18.59 6.41
C ARG A 192 0.54 -17.79 7.53
N GLU A 193 1.27 -17.43 8.58
CA GLU A 193 0.82 -16.64 9.71
C GLU A 193 1.17 -15.14 9.58
N ASN A 194 1.68 -14.74 8.42
CA ASN A 194 2.10 -13.37 8.15
C ASN A 194 1.13 -12.70 7.18
N VAL A 195 1.18 -11.37 7.17
CA VAL A 195 0.40 -10.53 6.26
C VAL A 195 1.30 -9.42 5.69
N MET A 196 0.99 -8.93 4.50
CA MET A 196 1.68 -7.80 3.91
C MET A 196 1.31 -6.52 4.65
N ALA A 197 2.30 -5.71 5.02
CA ALA A 197 2.11 -4.39 5.61
C ALA A 197 1.88 -3.34 4.53
N CYS A 198 1.05 -2.34 4.86
CA CYS A 198 0.85 -1.14 4.07
C CYS A 198 1.12 0.10 4.92
N VAL A 199 2.21 0.77 4.65
CA VAL A 199 2.63 1.95 5.41
C VAL A 199 1.84 3.18 4.96
N LYS A 200 1.25 3.90 5.92
CA LYS A 200 0.36 5.03 5.63
C LYS A 200 0.61 6.23 6.54
N HIS A 201 0.21 7.43 6.10
CA HIS A 201 -0.26 7.83 4.78
C HIS A 201 0.82 8.67 4.09
N TYR A 202 1.35 8.22 3.00
CA TYR A 202 2.47 8.85 2.31
C TYR A 202 1.99 9.99 1.39
N ALA A 203 2.24 11.29 1.71
CA ALA A 203 3.04 11.72 2.86
C ALA A 203 2.50 13.04 3.44
N LEU A 204 3.00 13.35 4.62
CA LEU A 204 2.76 14.63 5.30
C LEU A 204 1.33 14.82 5.84
N TYR A 205 0.54 13.78 5.94
CA TYR A 205 -0.87 13.87 6.30
C TYR A 205 -1.08 14.45 7.71
N GLY A 206 -0.20 14.09 8.66
CA GLY A 206 -0.21 14.66 10.02
C GLY A 206 0.27 16.11 10.14
N ALA A 207 0.70 16.73 9.02
CA ALA A 207 1.14 18.13 8.96
C ALA A 207 0.06 19.07 8.41
N ALA A 208 -1.18 18.59 8.23
CA ALA A 208 -2.28 19.37 7.69
C ALA A 208 -2.48 20.68 8.44
N GLU A 209 -2.67 21.79 7.72
CA GLU A 209 -2.79 23.12 8.29
C GLU A 209 -3.91 23.21 9.32
N ALA A 210 -3.60 23.82 10.45
CA ALA A 210 -4.48 24.00 11.61
C ALA A 210 -4.98 22.69 12.24
N GLY A 211 -4.31 21.56 11.98
CA GLY A 211 -4.74 20.23 12.43
C GLY A 211 -6.04 19.76 11.80
N ARG A 212 -6.46 20.36 10.69
CA ARG A 212 -7.69 19.98 10.00
C ARG A 212 -7.39 18.84 9.04
N ASP A 213 -8.08 17.73 9.24
CA ASP A 213 -7.97 16.58 8.37
C ASP A 213 -8.27 16.94 6.90
N TYR A 214 -7.58 16.31 5.95
CA TYR A 214 -7.61 16.59 4.51
C TYR A 214 -7.06 17.95 4.06
N ASN A 215 -6.64 18.83 4.97
CA ASN A 215 -6.19 20.15 4.60
C ASN A 215 -4.81 20.14 3.92
N THR A 216 -4.45 21.26 3.31
CA THR A 216 -3.19 21.44 2.59
C THR A 216 -1.99 21.38 3.53
N VAL A 217 -0.83 21.08 2.94
CA VAL A 217 0.48 21.14 3.61
C VAL A 217 1.40 21.98 2.74
N ASP A 218 1.97 23.01 3.37
CA ASP A 218 3.02 23.84 2.78
C ASP A 218 4.21 23.89 3.74
N MET A 219 5.35 23.39 3.32
CA MET A 219 6.59 23.43 4.09
C MET A 219 7.82 23.23 3.20
N SER A 220 8.99 23.66 3.72
CA SER A 220 10.24 23.45 3.01
C SER A 220 10.58 21.96 2.88
N ARG A 221 11.21 21.58 1.77
CA ARG A 221 11.73 20.21 1.55
C ARG A 221 12.68 19.77 2.66
N GLN A 222 13.50 20.69 3.19
CA GLN A 222 14.38 20.39 4.33
C GLN A 222 13.58 19.89 5.53
N ARG A 223 12.47 20.54 5.86
CA ARG A 223 11.60 20.11 6.96
C ARG A 223 10.95 18.76 6.67
N MET A 224 10.52 18.51 5.43
CA MET A 224 9.98 17.22 5.02
C MET A 224 11.00 16.10 5.28
N PHE A 225 12.23 16.26 4.80
CA PHE A 225 13.28 15.24 4.94
C PHE A 225 13.79 15.04 6.38
N ASN A 226 13.77 16.08 7.20
CA ASN A 226 14.28 15.97 8.56
C ASN A 226 13.22 15.51 9.57
N GLN A 227 11.94 15.77 9.31
CA GLN A 227 10.90 15.60 10.31
C GLN A 227 9.81 14.61 9.90
N TYR A 228 9.32 14.66 8.67
CA TYR A 228 8.13 13.90 8.27
C TYR A 228 8.45 12.64 7.47
N PHE A 229 9.52 12.65 6.69
CA PHE A 229 9.90 11.51 5.85
C PHE A 229 10.69 10.39 6.54
N PRO A 230 11.41 10.61 7.66
CA PRO A 230 12.23 9.55 8.24
C PRO A 230 11.47 8.26 8.54
N PRO A 231 10.24 8.26 9.10
CA PRO A 231 9.51 7.01 9.34
C PRO A 231 9.14 6.27 8.05
N PHE A 232 8.78 6.98 6.99
CA PHE A 232 8.48 6.38 5.68
C PHE A 232 9.75 5.80 5.03
N LYS A 233 10.88 6.52 5.12
CA LYS A 233 12.15 6.03 4.61
C LYS A 233 12.58 4.74 5.34
N ALA A 234 12.48 4.74 6.67
CA ALA A 234 12.78 3.57 7.49
C ALA A 234 11.87 2.38 7.14
N ALA A 235 10.58 2.64 6.88
CA ALA A 235 9.64 1.62 6.44
C ALA A 235 9.98 1.04 5.05
N ALA A 236 10.40 1.87 4.10
CA ALA A 236 10.88 1.41 2.79
C ALA A 236 12.13 0.54 2.94
N GLU A 237 13.11 0.97 3.76
CA GLU A 237 14.33 0.21 4.07
C GLU A 237 14.05 -1.09 4.83
N ALA A 238 12.98 -1.13 5.64
CA ALA A 238 12.53 -2.35 6.33
C ALA A 238 11.79 -3.33 5.38
N GLY A 239 11.58 -2.97 4.12
CA GLY A 239 10.95 -3.82 3.11
C GLY A 239 9.44 -3.92 3.24
N ALA A 240 8.75 -2.83 3.62
CA ALA A 240 7.29 -2.80 3.60
C ALA A 240 6.76 -3.18 2.21
N GLY A 241 5.80 -4.10 2.13
CA GLY A 241 5.27 -4.59 0.85
C GLY A 241 4.49 -3.54 0.07
N SER A 242 3.79 -2.64 0.76
CA SER A 242 3.03 -1.58 0.11
C SER A 242 3.05 -0.27 0.90
N PHE A 243 2.79 0.82 0.20
CA PHE A 243 2.55 2.16 0.75
C PHE A 243 1.17 2.64 0.33
N MET A 244 0.55 3.46 1.16
CA MET A 244 -0.72 4.14 0.86
C MET A 244 -0.47 5.64 0.74
N SER A 245 -0.88 6.25 -0.39
CA SER A 245 -0.81 7.70 -0.57
C SER A 245 -1.83 8.42 0.30
N SER A 246 -1.51 9.62 0.72
CA SER A 246 -2.38 10.44 1.58
C SER A 246 -3.37 11.30 0.79
N PHE A 247 -4.36 11.86 1.48
CA PHE A 247 -5.41 12.71 0.90
C PHE A 247 -4.98 14.15 0.65
N ASN A 248 -4.09 14.68 1.49
CA ASN A 248 -3.77 16.10 1.54
C ASN A 248 -3.07 16.59 0.26
N VAL A 249 -3.17 17.88 0.04
CA VAL A 249 -2.38 18.58 -0.98
C VAL A 249 -1.01 18.94 -0.38
N VAL A 250 0.05 18.72 -1.14
CA VAL A 250 1.43 19.05 -0.78
C VAL A 250 2.01 19.98 -1.84
N ASP A 251 2.40 21.19 -1.44
CA ASP A 251 2.97 22.18 -2.37
C ASP A 251 2.07 22.40 -3.61
N GLY A 252 0.75 22.52 -3.38
CA GLY A 252 -0.24 22.74 -4.42
C GLY A 252 -0.66 21.52 -5.24
N ILE A 253 -0.11 20.32 -4.98
CA ILE A 253 -0.40 19.10 -5.73
C ILE A 253 -0.97 18.03 -4.78
N PRO A 254 -2.14 17.41 -5.08
CA PRO A 254 -2.64 16.28 -4.32
C PRO A 254 -1.61 15.16 -4.20
N ALA A 255 -1.37 14.64 -2.99
CA ALA A 255 -0.32 13.65 -2.74
C ALA A 255 -0.43 12.42 -3.64
N THR A 256 -1.64 11.92 -3.89
CA THR A 256 -1.94 10.79 -4.79
C THR A 256 -1.52 11.03 -6.24
N GLY A 257 -1.46 12.29 -6.68
CA GLY A 257 -1.02 12.70 -8.02
C GLY A 257 0.32 13.45 -8.03
N ASN A 258 1.08 13.41 -6.96
CA ASN A 258 2.32 14.16 -6.82
C ASN A 258 3.53 13.31 -7.22
N ARG A 259 3.97 13.45 -8.47
CA ARG A 259 5.11 12.71 -9.02
C ARG A 259 6.38 12.86 -8.18
N TRP A 260 6.65 14.08 -7.67
CA TRP A 260 7.84 14.29 -6.85
C TRP A 260 7.83 13.41 -5.59
N LEU A 261 6.69 13.28 -4.92
CA LEU A 261 6.55 12.37 -3.77
C LEU A 261 6.67 10.90 -4.19
N LEU A 262 5.82 10.47 -5.13
CA LEU A 262 5.58 9.05 -5.40
C LEU A 262 6.67 8.41 -6.26
N THR A 263 7.31 9.19 -7.14
CA THR A 263 8.37 8.69 -8.03
C THR A 263 9.73 9.21 -7.58
N ASP A 264 9.95 10.53 -7.62
CA ASP A 264 11.31 11.07 -7.47
C ASP A 264 11.88 10.81 -6.05
N VAL A 265 11.04 10.86 -5.00
CA VAL A 265 11.47 10.58 -3.62
C VAL A 265 11.34 9.09 -3.29
N LEU A 266 10.15 8.51 -3.42
CA LEU A 266 9.91 7.15 -2.97
C LEU A 266 10.65 6.12 -3.83
N ARG A 267 10.52 6.21 -5.16
CA ARG A 267 11.09 5.24 -6.08
C ARG A 267 12.57 5.49 -6.38
N ASP A 268 12.87 6.71 -6.86
CA ASP A 268 14.19 6.98 -7.41
C ASP A 268 15.22 7.22 -6.30
N ARG A 269 14.85 7.96 -5.24
CA ARG A 269 15.78 8.30 -4.16
C ARG A 269 15.88 7.24 -3.07
N TRP A 270 14.76 6.58 -2.70
CA TRP A 270 14.75 5.54 -1.66
C TRP A 270 14.77 4.12 -2.22
N HIS A 271 14.70 3.98 -3.56
CA HIS A 271 14.74 2.69 -4.26
C HIS A 271 13.64 1.73 -3.80
N TYR A 272 12.47 2.27 -3.47
CA TYR A 272 11.33 1.46 -3.07
C TYR A 272 10.70 0.80 -4.30
N ASP A 273 10.56 -0.52 -4.28
CA ASP A 273 10.06 -1.36 -5.39
C ASP A 273 8.69 -2.00 -5.13
N GLY A 274 8.17 -1.95 -3.90
CA GLY A 274 6.81 -2.38 -3.58
C GLY A 274 5.72 -1.57 -4.30
N PHE A 275 4.45 -1.95 -4.22
CA PHE A 275 3.38 -1.19 -4.87
C PHE A 275 2.81 -0.07 -3.98
N LEU A 276 2.19 0.91 -4.65
CA LEU A 276 1.57 2.06 -4.00
C LEU A 276 0.06 2.05 -4.29
N VAL A 277 -0.73 1.94 -3.24
CA VAL A 277 -2.19 2.07 -3.28
C VAL A 277 -2.61 3.48 -2.86
N THR A 278 -3.74 3.96 -3.37
CA THR A 278 -4.34 5.20 -2.86
C THR A 278 -5.01 4.99 -1.51
N ASP A 279 -5.27 6.06 -0.78
CA ASP A 279 -6.29 6.03 0.27
C ASP A 279 -7.70 5.97 -0.35
N TYR A 280 -8.70 5.76 0.49
CA TYR A 280 -10.09 5.48 0.10
C TYR A 280 -10.69 6.61 -0.73
N GLY A 281 -10.94 6.36 -2.00
CA GLY A 281 -11.53 7.36 -2.90
C GLY A 281 -10.60 8.50 -3.33
N ALA A 282 -9.30 8.44 -3.01
CA ALA A 282 -8.40 9.59 -3.12
C ALA A 282 -8.20 10.08 -4.57
N ILE A 283 -8.28 9.22 -5.60
CA ILE A 283 -8.26 9.72 -6.99
C ILE A 283 -9.51 10.55 -7.28
N GLY A 284 -10.67 10.12 -6.79
CA GLY A 284 -11.90 10.89 -6.92
C GLY A 284 -11.81 12.27 -6.24
N GLU A 285 -11.18 12.34 -5.08
CA GLU A 285 -10.98 13.59 -4.34
C GLU A 285 -10.04 14.57 -5.05
N MET A 286 -9.10 14.12 -5.87
CA MET A 286 -8.26 15.00 -6.69
C MET A 286 -9.08 15.93 -7.60
N VAL A 287 -10.29 15.50 -8.01
CA VAL A 287 -11.22 16.33 -8.77
C VAL A 287 -11.67 17.55 -7.95
N ALA A 288 -11.99 17.35 -6.68
CA ALA A 288 -12.34 18.44 -5.78
C ALA A 288 -11.15 19.39 -5.50
N HIS A 289 -9.92 18.89 -5.61
CA HIS A 289 -8.69 19.69 -5.53
C HIS A 289 -8.31 20.39 -6.85
N GLY A 290 -9.17 20.36 -7.86
CA GLY A 290 -8.99 21.12 -9.09
C GLY A 290 -8.15 20.45 -10.18
N VAL A 291 -7.91 19.15 -10.10
CA VAL A 291 -7.15 18.39 -11.11
C VAL A 291 -7.92 18.18 -12.44
N GLY A 292 -9.16 18.60 -12.50
CA GLY A 292 -10.01 18.43 -13.67
C GLY A 292 -11.09 17.37 -13.46
N ASP A 293 -11.37 16.55 -14.48
CA ASP A 293 -12.33 15.45 -14.35
C ASP A 293 -11.68 14.16 -13.83
N LEU A 294 -12.48 13.13 -13.61
CA LEU A 294 -12.00 11.83 -13.10
C LEU A 294 -10.93 11.19 -14.02
N LYS A 295 -11.03 11.40 -15.34
CA LYS A 295 -10.04 10.90 -16.30
C LYS A 295 -8.71 11.62 -16.13
N ALA A 296 -8.71 12.94 -16.00
CA ALA A 296 -7.52 13.73 -15.75
C ALA A 296 -6.85 13.33 -14.42
N ALA A 297 -7.64 13.15 -13.37
CA ALA A 297 -7.17 12.69 -12.07
C ALA A 297 -6.53 11.29 -12.15
N SER A 298 -7.16 10.34 -12.86
CA SER A 298 -6.61 8.99 -13.07
C SER A 298 -5.29 9.00 -13.83
N VAL A 299 -5.21 9.77 -14.90
CA VAL A 299 -3.98 9.91 -15.71
C VAL A 299 -2.86 10.52 -14.87
N GLN A 300 -3.15 11.57 -14.10
CA GLN A 300 -2.16 12.20 -13.22
C GLN A 300 -1.68 11.25 -12.12
N ALA A 301 -2.58 10.51 -11.47
CA ALA A 301 -2.24 9.55 -10.42
C ALA A 301 -1.33 8.43 -10.96
N LEU A 302 -1.66 7.84 -12.12
CA LEU A 302 -0.84 6.80 -12.73
C LEU A 302 0.54 7.33 -13.14
N HIS A 303 0.61 8.51 -13.80
CA HIS A 303 1.86 9.16 -14.17
C HIS A 303 2.73 9.53 -12.96
N ALA A 304 2.09 9.84 -11.83
CA ALA A 304 2.80 10.13 -10.59
C ALA A 304 3.42 8.88 -9.94
N GLY A 305 2.95 7.67 -10.28
CA GLY A 305 3.46 6.41 -9.75
C GLY A 305 2.50 5.67 -8.82
N THR A 306 1.23 6.04 -8.79
CA THR A 306 0.16 5.28 -8.12
C THR A 306 -0.09 3.99 -8.89
N ASP A 307 -0.07 2.84 -8.19
CA ASP A 307 -0.23 1.53 -8.82
C ASP A 307 -1.65 0.97 -8.66
N MET A 308 -2.33 1.22 -7.53
CA MET A 308 -3.67 0.66 -7.26
C MET A 308 -4.64 1.74 -6.76
N ASP A 309 -5.85 1.72 -7.27
CA ASP A 309 -6.96 2.63 -6.92
C ASP A 309 -7.86 1.99 -5.87
N MET A 310 -7.87 2.57 -4.67
CA MET A 310 -8.80 2.15 -3.61
C MET A 310 -10.11 2.91 -3.72
N CYS A 311 -11.15 2.23 -4.18
CA CYS A 311 -12.56 2.66 -4.09
C CYS A 311 -12.95 3.95 -4.83
N SER A 312 -12.12 4.52 -5.70
CA SER A 312 -12.54 5.60 -6.60
C SER A 312 -13.23 5.06 -7.83
N ASP A 313 -12.96 3.80 -8.20
CA ASP A 313 -13.38 3.18 -9.47
C ASP A 313 -12.86 3.97 -10.69
N ALA A 314 -11.86 4.81 -10.45
CA ALA A 314 -11.33 5.78 -11.40
C ALA A 314 -10.50 5.09 -12.48
N PHE A 315 -9.54 4.23 -12.08
CA PHE A 315 -8.74 3.47 -13.01
C PHE A 315 -9.59 2.53 -13.86
N ALA A 316 -10.51 1.81 -13.25
CA ALA A 316 -11.39 0.87 -13.94
C ALA A 316 -12.28 1.57 -14.99
N LYS A 317 -12.75 2.79 -14.72
CA LYS A 317 -13.63 3.53 -15.62
C LYS A 317 -12.91 4.30 -16.72
N THR A 318 -11.66 4.72 -16.51
CA THR A 318 -11.06 5.76 -17.37
C THR A 318 -9.78 5.33 -18.09
N LEU A 319 -8.97 4.41 -17.53
CA LEU A 319 -7.65 4.10 -18.10
C LEU A 319 -7.72 3.47 -19.48
N ALA A 320 -8.68 2.59 -19.76
CA ALA A 320 -8.80 1.98 -21.08
C ALA A 320 -9.08 3.03 -22.18
N GLU A 321 -9.88 4.05 -21.87
CA GLU A 321 -10.13 5.17 -22.75
C GLU A 321 -8.92 6.10 -22.85
N ALA A 322 -8.21 6.34 -21.74
CA ALA A 322 -6.99 7.14 -21.72
C ALA A 322 -5.88 6.53 -22.60
N VAL A 323 -5.75 5.20 -22.60
CA VAL A 323 -4.83 4.48 -23.51
C VAL A 323 -5.24 4.68 -24.97
N LYS A 324 -6.53 4.50 -25.32
CA LYS A 324 -7.03 4.73 -26.68
C LYS A 324 -6.81 6.16 -27.15
N ALA A 325 -6.85 7.12 -26.24
CA ALA A 325 -6.61 8.53 -26.52
C ALA A 325 -5.10 8.91 -26.55
N GLY A 326 -4.19 7.96 -26.32
CA GLY A 326 -2.74 8.21 -26.25
C GLY A 326 -2.30 9.07 -25.08
N LYS A 327 -3.10 9.13 -24.00
CA LYS A 327 -2.80 9.87 -22.76
C LYS A 327 -2.00 9.05 -21.75
N VAL A 328 -2.06 7.73 -21.86
CA VAL A 328 -1.35 6.76 -21.03
C VAL A 328 -0.77 5.69 -21.95
N GLY A 329 0.47 5.30 -21.72
CA GLY A 329 1.09 4.16 -22.37
C GLY A 329 0.67 2.83 -21.70
N VAL A 330 0.55 1.77 -22.49
CA VAL A 330 0.26 0.42 -21.94
C VAL A 330 1.36 -0.02 -20.99
N GLU A 331 2.59 0.36 -21.24
CA GLU A 331 3.77 0.06 -20.42
C GLU A 331 3.70 0.68 -19.02
N GLU A 332 2.94 1.77 -18.83
CA GLU A 332 2.72 2.36 -17.50
C GLU A 332 1.77 1.50 -16.68
N ILE A 333 0.70 0.99 -17.34
CA ILE A 333 -0.23 0.03 -16.73
C ILE A 333 0.50 -1.28 -16.43
N ASP A 334 1.37 -1.73 -17.33
CA ASP A 334 2.18 -2.94 -17.14
C ASP A 334 3.10 -2.82 -15.92
N ARG A 335 3.74 -1.68 -15.72
CA ARG A 335 4.57 -1.42 -14.53
C ARG A 335 3.76 -1.47 -13.23
N ALA A 336 2.61 -0.81 -13.20
CA ALA A 336 1.74 -0.82 -12.04
C ALA A 336 1.22 -2.24 -11.74
N CYS A 337 0.72 -2.93 -12.76
CA CYS A 337 0.23 -4.30 -12.67
C CYS A 337 1.33 -5.27 -12.21
N ARG A 338 2.55 -5.14 -12.74
CA ARG A 338 3.71 -5.93 -12.32
C ARG A 338 3.95 -5.83 -10.82
N ARG A 339 4.04 -4.62 -10.27
CA ARG A 339 4.30 -4.40 -8.84
C ARG A 339 3.24 -5.03 -7.95
N VAL A 340 1.98 -4.95 -8.37
CA VAL A 340 0.87 -5.60 -7.66
C VAL A 340 1.02 -7.12 -7.72
N LEU A 341 1.29 -7.70 -8.90
CA LEU A 341 1.43 -9.14 -9.08
C LEU A 341 2.63 -9.73 -8.35
N GLU A 342 3.80 -9.07 -8.38
CA GLU A 342 5.00 -9.52 -7.70
C GLU A 342 4.78 -9.69 -6.19
N LEU A 343 3.99 -8.82 -5.58
CA LEU A 343 3.70 -8.87 -4.15
C LEU A 343 2.48 -9.73 -3.82
N SER A 344 1.42 -9.69 -4.64
CA SER A 344 0.23 -10.51 -4.41
C SER A 344 0.54 -12.00 -4.50
N LEU A 345 1.46 -12.40 -5.39
CA LEU A 345 1.83 -13.80 -5.59
C LEU A 345 2.83 -14.35 -4.56
N ILE A 346 3.48 -13.48 -3.78
CA ILE A 346 4.33 -13.92 -2.65
C ILE A 346 3.49 -14.35 -1.45
N HIS A 347 2.31 -13.74 -1.29
CA HIS A 347 1.47 -13.89 -0.10
C HIS A 347 0.31 -14.88 -0.24
N ILE A 348 0.12 -15.49 -1.39
CA ILE A 348 -1.04 -16.35 -1.66
C ILE A 348 -0.63 -17.78 -1.93
#